data_99f693425947aff0a186a3c3bc530e12
#
_entry.id   99f693425947aff0a186a3c3bc530e12
#
_cell.length_a   1.000
_cell.length_b   1.000
_cell.length_c   1.000
_cell.angle_alpha   90.00
_cell.angle_beta   90.00
_cell.angle_gamma   90.00
#
_symmetry.space_group_name_H-M   'P 1'
#
loop_
_entity.id
_entity.type
_entity.pdbx_description
1 polymer ?
#
loop_
_entity_poly.entity_id
_entity_poly.type
_entity_poly.pdbx_seq_one_letter_code
_entity_poly.pdbx_strand_id
1 'polypeptide(L)'
;MNLIEKNWPILALALWFTYKWWSAKQVVLMLPELRQSGALFIDVRSVVEFSAVNAPGTINIPLQLLRSKLSDIPKDRDVVLCCASGSRSGMASLLLKSQGYKRVHNIGSWSNLTGGKNQ
;
A
#
# COMPACT_ATOMS: atom_id res chain seq x y z
N MET A 1 -23.75 -20.68 25.29
CA MET A 1 -23.04 -19.79 24.34
C MET A 1 -21.82 -20.52 23.81
N ASN A 2 -21.72 -20.66 22.52
CA ASN A 2 -20.60 -21.38 21.94
C ASN A 2 -19.38 -20.44 21.75
N LEU A 3 -18.24 -21.03 21.42
CA LEU A 3 -16.98 -20.28 21.31
C LEU A 3 -17.02 -19.23 20.19
N ILE A 4 -17.75 -19.50 19.11
CA ILE A 4 -17.86 -18.60 17.98
C ILE A 4 -18.58 -17.31 18.38
N GLU A 5 -19.69 -17.43 19.09
CA GLU A 5 -20.47 -16.29 19.54
C GLU A 5 -19.68 -15.41 20.51
N LYS A 6 -18.88 -16.03 21.36
CA LYS A 6 -18.12 -15.32 22.38
C LYS A 6 -16.88 -14.63 21.79
N ASN A 7 -16.27 -15.24 20.79
CA ASN A 7 -14.96 -14.80 20.27
C ASN A 7 -15.01 -14.22 18.86
N TRP A 8 -16.21 -13.95 18.32
CA TRP A 8 -16.32 -13.50 16.95
C TRP A 8 -15.53 -12.20 16.65
N PRO A 9 -15.42 -11.22 17.60
CA PRO A 9 -14.62 -10.04 17.29
C PRO A 9 -13.13 -10.37 17.09
N ILE A 10 -12.61 -11.32 17.88
CA ILE A 10 -11.23 -11.76 17.76
C ILE A 10 -11.04 -12.51 16.45
N LEU A 11 -11.99 -13.37 16.11
CA LEU A 11 -11.94 -14.11 14.84
C LEU A 11 -12.02 -13.18 13.64
N ALA A 12 -12.90 -12.19 13.70
CA ALA A 12 -13.03 -11.20 12.62
C ALA A 12 -11.74 -10.41 12.44
N LEU A 13 -11.11 -10.01 13.55
CA LEU A 13 -9.85 -9.27 13.51
C LEU A 13 -8.72 -10.13 12.94
N ALA A 14 -8.65 -11.40 13.35
CA ALA A 14 -7.65 -12.33 12.84
C ALA A 14 -7.82 -12.54 11.34
N LEU A 15 -9.05 -12.70 10.86
CA LEU A 15 -9.33 -12.85 9.44
C LEU A 15 -8.94 -11.58 8.66
N TRP A 16 -9.21 -10.41 9.24
CA TRP A 16 -8.88 -9.14 8.60
C TRP A 16 -7.36 -8.98 8.46
N PHE A 17 -6.58 -9.28 9.53
CA PHE A 17 -5.12 -9.22 9.47
C PHE A 17 -4.57 -10.24 8.48
N THR A 18 -5.11 -11.46 8.47
CA THR A 18 -4.70 -12.49 7.52
C THR A 18 -4.96 -12.06 6.08
N TYR A 19 -6.12 -11.49 5.82
CA TYR A 19 -6.46 -10.97 4.51
C TYR A 19 -5.52 -9.85 4.07
N LYS A 20 -5.23 -8.90 4.95
CA LYS A 20 -4.33 -7.80 4.62
C LYS A 20 -2.92 -8.30 4.34
N TRP A 21 -2.43 -9.23 5.15
CA TRP A 21 -1.11 -9.83 4.93
C TRP A 21 -1.05 -10.55 3.59
N TRP A 22 -2.06 -11.36 3.31
CA TRP A 22 -2.15 -12.12 2.07
C TRP A 22 -2.23 -11.18 0.86
N SER A 23 -3.05 -10.15 0.95
CA SER A 23 -3.25 -9.17 -0.12
C SER A 23 -1.93 -8.45 -0.44
N ALA A 24 -1.22 -7.99 0.60
CA ALA A 24 0.07 -7.33 0.40
C ALA A 24 1.08 -8.28 -0.23
N LYS A 25 1.09 -9.55 0.19
CA LYS A 25 2.00 -10.55 -0.36
C LYS A 25 1.72 -10.81 -1.84
N GLN A 26 0.45 -10.78 -2.26
CA GLN A 26 0.12 -10.92 -3.67
C GLN A 26 0.73 -9.78 -4.50
N VAL A 27 0.69 -8.56 -3.99
CA VAL A 27 1.29 -7.42 -4.68
C VAL A 27 2.82 -7.58 -4.75
N VAL A 28 3.45 -8.08 -3.67
CA VAL A 28 4.90 -8.36 -3.69
C VAL A 28 5.25 -9.32 -4.81
N LEU A 29 4.45 -10.35 -5.02
CA LEU A 29 4.69 -11.32 -6.09
C LEU A 29 4.54 -10.72 -7.48
N MET A 30 3.78 -9.62 -7.61
CA MET A 30 3.60 -8.91 -8.87
C MET A 30 4.70 -7.88 -9.16
N LEU A 31 5.59 -7.62 -8.20
CA LEU A 31 6.59 -6.55 -8.34
C LEU A 31 7.44 -6.62 -9.62
N PRO A 32 7.96 -7.79 -10.03
CA PRO A 32 8.77 -7.79 -11.25
C PRO A 32 7.99 -7.31 -12.47
N GLU A 33 6.73 -7.73 -12.60
CA GLU A 33 5.87 -7.30 -13.70
C GLU A 33 5.50 -5.84 -13.60
N LEU A 34 5.20 -5.36 -12.39
CA LEU A 34 4.86 -3.97 -12.15
C LEU A 34 6.04 -3.05 -12.49
N ARG A 35 7.25 -3.45 -12.12
CA ARG A 35 8.44 -2.68 -12.45
C ARG A 35 8.69 -2.62 -13.94
N GLN A 36 8.50 -3.75 -14.65
CA GLN A 36 8.65 -3.80 -16.10
C GLN A 36 7.62 -2.95 -16.82
N SER A 37 6.39 -2.91 -16.33
CA SER A 37 5.32 -2.15 -16.96
C SER A 37 5.41 -0.65 -16.70
N GLY A 38 6.37 -0.20 -15.88
CA GLY A 38 6.54 1.21 -15.58
C GLY A 38 5.59 1.73 -14.51
N ALA A 39 5.24 0.90 -13.53
CA ALA A 39 4.38 1.30 -12.44
C ALA A 39 4.97 2.48 -11.67
N LEU A 40 4.12 3.34 -11.15
CA LEU A 40 4.51 4.46 -10.30
C LEU A 40 4.44 4.01 -8.85
N PHE A 41 5.54 4.16 -8.12
CA PHE A 41 5.62 3.76 -6.72
C PHE A 41 5.54 4.99 -5.82
N ILE A 42 4.52 5.04 -4.96
CA ILE A 42 4.25 6.18 -4.09
C ILE A 42 4.28 5.74 -2.63
N ASP A 43 5.10 6.43 -1.84
CA ASP A 43 5.15 6.25 -0.39
C ASP A 43 4.32 7.35 0.24
N VAL A 44 3.25 6.98 0.95
CA VAL A 44 2.32 7.95 1.54
C VAL A 44 2.63 8.26 3.01
N ARG A 45 3.84 7.89 3.47
CA ARG A 45 4.31 8.27 4.81
C ARG A 45 4.61 9.77 4.86
N SER A 46 4.89 10.26 6.07
CA SER A 46 5.30 11.65 6.24
C SER A 46 6.65 11.92 5.56
N VAL A 47 6.92 13.19 5.30
CA VAL A 47 8.21 13.62 4.73
C VAL A 47 9.37 13.21 5.62
N VAL A 48 9.20 13.32 6.93
CA VAL A 48 10.26 12.95 7.90
C VAL A 48 10.56 11.47 7.83
N GLU A 49 9.53 10.63 7.81
CA GLU A 49 9.72 9.18 7.71
C GLU A 49 10.42 8.81 6.40
N PHE A 50 9.98 9.38 5.30
CA PHE A 50 10.55 9.09 3.99
C PHE A 50 12.01 9.55 3.90
N SER A 51 12.32 10.71 4.44
CA SER A 51 13.69 11.25 4.42
C SER A 51 14.65 10.39 5.23
N ALA A 52 14.14 9.80 6.32
CA ALA A 52 14.99 8.95 7.18
C ALA A 52 15.37 7.65 6.49
N VAL A 53 14.40 6.99 5.84
CA VAL A 53 14.66 5.73 5.11
C VAL A 53 13.52 5.54 4.10
N ASN A 54 13.87 5.08 2.91
CA ASN A 54 12.87 4.83 1.86
C ASN A 54 13.39 3.76 0.91
N ALA A 55 12.47 3.22 0.11
CA ALA A 55 12.83 2.28 -0.94
C ALA A 55 13.24 3.05 -2.20
N PRO A 56 14.32 2.65 -2.88
CA PRO A 56 14.71 3.31 -4.13
C PRO A 56 13.60 3.27 -5.17
N GLY A 57 13.45 4.34 -5.92
CA GLY A 57 12.45 4.41 -6.99
C GLY A 57 11.06 4.82 -6.54
N THR A 58 10.87 5.14 -5.27
CA THR A 58 9.59 5.64 -4.76
C THR A 58 9.60 7.17 -4.71
N ILE A 59 8.42 7.76 -4.90
CA ILE A 59 8.22 9.18 -4.64
C ILE A 59 7.38 9.32 -3.39
N ASN A 60 7.57 10.41 -2.67
CA ASN A 60 6.85 10.66 -1.43
C ASN A 60 5.70 11.64 -1.67
N ILE A 61 4.48 11.16 -1.47
CA ILE A 61 3.29 12.02 -1.44
C ILE A 61 2.55 11.66 -0.16
N PRO A 62 2.76 12.41 0.92
CA PRO A 62 2.08 12.12 2.19
C PRO A 62 0.56 12.03 2.01
N LEU A 63 -0.07 11.15 2.77
CA LEU A 63 -1.52 10.87 2.63
C LEU A 63 -2.35 12.16 2.65
N GLN A 64 -2.02 13.10 3.54
CA GLN A 64 -2.77 14.35 3.66
C GLN A 64 -2.70 15.23 2.41
N LEU A 65 -1.65 15.06 1.60
CA LEU A 65 -1.46 15.85 0.39
C LEU A 65 -1.93 15.13 -0.87
N LEU A 66 -2.28 13.86 -0.76
CA LEU A 66 -2.57 13.02 -1.92
C LEU A 66 -3.70 13.60 -2.77
N ARG A 67 -4.78 14.05 -2.13
CA ARG A 67 -5.93 14.61 -2.84
C ARG A 67 -5.55 15.84 -3.69
N SER A 68 -4.64 16.65 -3.19
CA SER A 68 -4.19 17.84 -3.91
C SER A 68 -3.17 17.55 -5.00
N LYS A 69 -2.64 16.32 -5.03
CA LYS A 69 -1.59 15.93 -5.97
C LYS A 69 -2.08 14.94 -7.04
N LEU A 70 -3.39 14.76 -7.15
CA LEU A 70 -3.94 13.81 -8.12
C LEU A 70 -3.54 14.11 -9.56
N SER A 71 -3.35 15.38 -9.91
CA SER A 71 -2.93 15.75 -11.26
C SER A 71 -1.52 15.24 -11.60
N ASP A 72 -0.72 14.93 -10.59
CA ASP A 72 0.63 14.40 -10.78
C ASP A 72 0.64 12.88 -10.90
N ILE A 73 -0.51 12.24 -10.71
CA ILE A 73 -0.62 10.78 -10.72
C ILE A 73 -1.41 10.36 -11.97
N PRO A 74 -0.76 9.73 -12.95
CA PRO A 74 -1.46 9.29 -14.16
C PRO A 74 -2.40 8.13 -13.85
N LYS A 75 -3.51 8.07 -14.60
CA LYS A 75 -4.50 7.00 -14.45
C LYS A 75 -4.25 5.80 -15.35
N ASP A 76 -3.35 5.95 -16.32
CA ASP A 76 -3.05 4.93 -17.31
C ASP A 76 -1.85 4.06 -16.95
N ARG A 77 -1.36 4.17 -15.73
CA ARG A 77 -0.27 3.36 -15.20
C ARG A 77 -0.72 2.64 -13.96
N ASP A 78 -0.05 1.53 -13.65
CA ASP A 78 -0.20 0.92 -12.35
C ASP A 78 0.40 1.83 -11.30
N VAL A 79 -0.29 1.99 -10.17
CA VAL A 79 0.16 2.78 -9.04
C VAL A 79 0.31 1.83 -7.85
N VAL A 80 1.49 1.80 -7.28
CA VAL A 80 1.78 0.96 -6.12
C VAL A 80 1.99 1.87 -4.93
N LEU A 81 1.19 1.66 -3.88
CA LEU A 81 1.22 2.49 -2.68
C LEU A 81 1.83 1.74 -1.52
N CYS A 82 2.65 2.42 -0.73
CA CYS A 82 3.21 1.86 0.49
C CYS A 82 3.17 2.90 1.61
N CYS A 83 3.28 2.40 2.84
CA CYS A 83 3.46 3.24 4.02
C CYS A 83 4.29 2.45 5.04
N ALA A 84 4.16 2.71 6.34
CA ALA A 84 4.91 1.97 7.34
C ALA A 84 4.37 0.54 7.54
N SER A 85 3.04 0.41 7.59
CA SER A 85 2.39 -0.87 7.92
C SER A 85 1.27 -1.28 6.95
N GLY A 86 0.86 -0.39 6.05
CA GLY A 86 -0.22 -0.65 5.09
C GLY A 86 -1.52 0.06 5.39
N SER A 87 -1.69 0.68 6.57
CA SER A 87 -2.95 1.33 6.92
C SER A 87 -3.15 2.65 6.16
N ARG A 88 -2.13 3.50 6.13
CA ARG A 88 -2.20 4.76 5.39
C ARG A 88 -2.28 4.50 3.89
N SER A 89 -1.52 3.54 3.40
CA SER A 89 -1.58 3.18 1.98
C SER A 89 -2.90 2.53 1.61
N GLY A 90 -3.56 1.85 2.55
CA GLY A 90 -4.91 1.34 2.35
C GLY A 90 -5.91 2.47 2.14
N MET A 91 -5.83 3.51 2.96
CA MET A 91 -6.68 4.69 2.80
C MET A 91 -6.38 5.42 1.50
N ALA A 92 -5.10 5.54 1.14
CA ALA A 92 -4.69 6.13 -0.12
C ALA A 92 -5.26 5.36 -1.31
N SER A 93 -5.24 4.04 -1.23
CA SER A 93 -5.80 3.17 -2.27
C SER A 93 -7.30 3.44 -2.46
N LEU A 94 -8.04 3.54 -1.35
CA LEU A 94 -9.47 3.85 -1.42
C LEU A 94 -9.72 5.22 -2.04
N LEU A 95 -8.92 6.21 -1.67
CA LEU A 95 -9.03 7.55 -2.24
C LEU A 95 -8.81 7.52 -3.75
N LEU A 96 -7.73 6.91 -4.20
CA LEU A 96 -7.44 6.85 -5.64
C LEU A 96 -8.52 6.11 -6.41
N LYS A 97 -8.98 4.98 -5.87
CA LYS A 97 -10.06 4.22 -6.53
C LYS A 97 -11.33 5.05 -6.63
N SER A 98 -11.65 5.83 -5.60
CA SER A 98 -12.83 6.72 -5.64
C SER A 98 -12.69 7.82 -6.68
N GLN A 99 -11.47 8.15 -7.08
CA GLN A 99 -11.18 9.18 -8.09
C GLN A 99 -10.97 8.60 -9.49
N GLY A 100 -11.35 7.33 -9.69
CA GLY A 100 -11.33 6.73 -11.01
C GLY A 100 -10.05 5.97 -11.36
N TYR A 101 -9.13 5.81 -10.41
CA TYR A 101 -7.93 5.01 -10.64
C TYR A 101 -8.29 3.53 -10.53
N LYS A 102 -8.00 2.76 -11.56
CA LYS A 102 -8.39 1.34 -11.62
C LYS A 102 -7.24 0.38 -11.36
N ARG A 103 -6.00 0.85 -11.49
CA ARG A 103 -4.81 0.00 -11.40
C ARG A 103 -3.99 0.43 -10.18
N VAL A 104 -4.59 0.25 -9.00
CA VAL A 104 -4.01 0.67 -7.72
C VAL A 104 -3.73 -0.55 -6.86
N HIS A 105 -2.52 -0.64 -6.35
CA HIS A 105 -2.06 -1.77 -5.55
C HIS A 105 -1.49 -1.27 -4.22
N ASN A 106 -1.92 -1.87 -3.11
CA ASN A 106 -1.38 -1.56 -1.79
C ASN A 106 -0.39 -2.66 -1.41
N ILE A 107 0.90 -2.34 -1.38
CA ILE A 107 1.94 -3.31 -1.04
C ILE A 107 2.21 -3.38 0.46
N GLY A 108 1.59 -2.50 1.25
CA GLY A 108 1.76 -2.48 2.69
C GLY A 108 2.98 -1.70 3.11
N SER A 109 3.90 -2.37 3.80
CA SER A 109 5.13 -1.71 4.26
C SER A 109 6.05 -1.35 3.08
N TRP A 110 6.69 -0.18 3.17
CA TRP A 110 7.69 0.24 2.18
C TRP A 110 8.83 -0.79 2.06
N SER A 111 9.13 -1.52 3.15
CA SER A 111 10.18 -2.53 3.11
C SER A 111 9.86 -3.68 2.17
N ASN A 112 8.60 -3.88 1.83
CA ASN A 112 8.22 -4.90 0.84
C ASN A 112 8.73 -4.56 -0.56
N LEU A 113 9.02 -3.28 -0.82
CA LEU A 113 9.58 -2.85 -2.10
C LEU A 113 11.06 -3.20 -2.23
N THR A 114 11.75 -3.42 -1.11
CA THR A 114 13.13 -3.86 -1.10
C THR A 114 13.26 -5.38 -1.08
N GLY A 115 12.13 -6.10 -1.14
CA GLY A 115 12.11 -7.55 -1.06
C GLY A 115 12.42 -8.09 0.33
N GLY A 116 12.34 -7.23 1.36
CA GLY A 116 12.67 -7.62 2.73
C GLY A 116 14.14 -7.86 2.94
N LYS A 117 14.98 -7.55 1.96
CA LYS A 117 16.43 -7.71 2.08
C LYS A 117 17.05 -6.39 2.53
N ASN A 118 18.10 -6.48 3.31
CA ASN A 118 18.91 -5.33 3.66
C ASN A 118 19.67 -4.90 2.41
N GLN A 119 19.28 -3.76 1.91
CA GLN A 119 19.91 -3.20 0.73
C GLN A 119 20.97 -2.21 1.13
#